data_d434a77c4423e64332ff1c5156ead986
#
_entry.id   d434a77c4423e64332ff1c5156ead986
#
_cell.length_a   1.000
_cell.length_b   1.000
_cell.length_c   1.000
_cell.angle_alpha   90.00
_cell.angle_beta   90.00
_cell.angle_gamma   90.00
#
_symmetry.space_group_name_H-M   'P 1'
#
loop_
_entity.id
_entity.type
_entity.pdbx_description
1 polymer ?
#
loop_
_entity_poly.entity_id
_entity_poly.type
_entity_poly.pdbx_seq_one_letter_code
_entity_poly.pdbx_strand_id
1 'polypeptide(L)'
;MRVLVMAGHTLRGKGTGASKYLNESKETRRVAKKVVEYLKKLNIDATYIYLDEAKGNDYLKEQVALANTKGTFIQIHFNAGSSDPNNFTTGTETYYVSAKGKVFADRVNAKLSTMFRDRGAKNTKPNLYWLKYTNNPAILIETCFVDDKDDARVYEQEFDSICKLIAEGIANKSIPKEQEGWIKDNVGWAYKENGKWCYGWKKINSSWFYLDNNGYAVTGWRKINDKWYFFDQWCYMKTGWIKDNDKWYFLDSSGAMVTGWLKENNKWYYLKSNGAMETGLLQLGNKLYFLKDNGELVVNKKIEINNDGEITFI
;
A
#
# COMPACT_ATOMS: atom_id res chain seq x y z
N MET A 1 15.50 24.78 -0.94
CA MET A 1 14.62 25.56 -0.03
C MET A 1 14.61 24.84 1.29
N ARG A 2 14.88 25.56 2.38
CA ARG A 2 14.75 25.02 3.74
C ARG A 2 13.36 25.36 4.28
N VAL A 3 12.67 24.38 4.85
CA VAL A 3 11.34 24.50 5.42
C VAL A 3 11.34 24.04 6.87
N LEU A 4 10.78 24.84 7.75
CA LEU A 4 10.57 24.48 9.15
C LEU A 4 9.08 24.28 9.36
N VAL A 5 8.67 23.06 9.74
CA VAL A 5 7.27 22.73 10.01
C VAL A 5 7.07 22.62 11.50
N MET A 6 6.29 23.52 12.06
CA MET A 6 6.05 23.60 13.49
C MET A 6 4.68 23.07 13.86
N ALA A 7 4.62 22.23 14.89
CA ALA A 7 3.35 21.92 15.55
C ALA A 7 2.87 23.16 16.33
N GLY A 8 1.64 23.58 16.09
CA GLY A 8 0.98 24.60 16.89
C GLY A 8 0.73 24.12 18.32
N HIS A 9 0.54 25.04 19.22
CA HIS A 9 0.28 24.79 20.63
C HIS A 9 1.36 23.98 21.39
N THR A 10 1.28 24.03 22.70
CA THR A 10 2.03 23.13 23.60
C THR A 10 1.26 21.84 23.82
N LEU A 11 1.93 20.79 24.21
CA LEU A 11 1.28 19.50 24.53
C LEU A 11 0.64 19.53 25.91
N ARG A 12 1.22 20.28 26.83
CA ARG A 12 0.79 20.42 28.22
C ARG A 12 1.08 21.82 28.77
N GLY A 13 0.44 22.18 29.86
CA GLY A 13 0.61 23.49 30.49
C GLY A 13 -0.10 24.61 29.74
N LYS A 14 0.46 25.82 29.77
CA LYS A 14 -0.11 26.97 29.08
C LYS A 14 0.05 26.85 27.54
N GLY A 15 -0.98 27.21 26.81
CA GLY A 15 -0.96 27.23 25.33
C GLY A 15 -1.37 25.92 24.69
N THR A 16 -2.01 24.99 25.41
CA THR A 16 -2.69 23.83 24.82
C THR A 16 -3.84 24.28 23.91
N GLY A 17 -4.03 23.57 22.80
CA GLY A 17 -5.06 23.85 21.83
C GLY A 17 -6.45 23.35 22.22
N ALA A 18 -7.41 23.58 21.34
CA ALA A 18 -8.78 23.15 21.49
C ALA A 18 -8.93 21.62 21.43
N SER A 19 -10.03 21.10 21.99
CA SER A 19 -10.28 19.67 21.98
C SER A 19 -11.77 19.38 22.04
N LYS A 20 -12.24 18.53 21.13
CA LYS A 20 -13.58 17.94 21.16
C LYS A 20 -13.57 16.56 20.46
N TYR A 21 -13.80 16.50 19.15
CA TYR A 21 -13.63 15.26 18.36
C TYR A 21 -12.16 14.97 18.08
N LEU A 22 -11.35 16.02 17.90
CA LEU A 22 -9.88 15.95 17.77
C LEU A 22 -9.22 16.73 18.91
N ASN A 23 -8.00 16.35 19.26
CA ASN A 23 -7.16 17.12 20.19
C ASN A 23 -6.08 17.87 19.41
N GLU A 24 -6.23 19.17 19.24
CA GLU A 24 -5.37 19.98 18.42
C GLU A 24 -3.89 19.84 18.77
N SER A 25 -3.53 19.89 20.07
CA SER A 25 -2.14 19.77 20.50
C SER A 25 -1.47 18.45 20.08
N LYS A 26 -2.23 17.36 19.99
CA LYS A 26 -1.73 16.06 19.53
C LYS A 26 -1.69 16.01 18.00
N GLU A 27 -2.76 16.45 17.35
CA GLU A 27 -2.90 16.31 15.91
C GLU A 27 -1.95 17.22 15.13
N THR A 28 -1.68 18.46 15.62
CA THR A 28 -0.67 19.33 15.02
C THR A 28 0.70 18.66 14.94
N ARG A 29 1.06 17.84 15.93
CA ARG A 29 2.33 17.07 15.96
C ARG A 29 2.33 15.94 14.95
N ARG A 30 1.21 15.21 14.85
CA ARG A 30 1.05 14.11 13.87
C ARG A 30 1.19 14.64 12.45
N VAL A 31 0.45 15.70 12.12
CA VAL A 31 0.48 16.35 10.79
C VAL A 31 1.87 16.90 10.50
N ALA A 32 2.46 17.70 11.39
CA ALA A 32 3.75 18.32 11.16
C ALA A 32 4.87 17.29 10.89
N LYS A 33 4.93 16.20 11.66
CA LYS A 33 5.88 15.11 11.43
C LYS A 33 5.69 14.50 10.06
N LYS A 34 4.45 14.16 9.70
CA LYS A 34 4.13 13.51 8.43
C LYS A 34 4.38 14.42 7.22
N VAL A 35 4.08 15.71 7.33
CA VAL A 35 4.39 16.71 6.30
C VAL A 35 5.90 16.78 6.05
N VAL A 36 6.72 16.77 7.12
CA VAL A 36 8.19 16.75 6.99
C VAL A 36 8.67 15.49 6.25
N GLU A 37 8.10 14.32 6.53
CA GLU A 37 8.42 13.09 5.79
C GLU A 37 8.14 13.26 4.28
N TYR A 38 6.99 13.81 3.91
CA TYR A 38 6.63 14.06 2.52
C TYR A 38 7.49 15.13 1.85
N LEU A 39 7.82 16.22 2.55
CA LEU A 39 8.73 17.23 2.02
C LEU A 39 10.11 16.63 1.72
N LYS A 40 10.63 15.76 2.58
CA LYS A 40 11.89 15.05 2.33
C LYS A 40 11.81 14.13 1.12
N LYS A 41 10.69 13.43 0.89
CA LYS A 41 10.45 12.65 -0.35
C LYS A 41 10.48 13.53 -1.60
N LEU A 42 10.15 14.81 -1.49
CA LEU A 42 10.23 15.81 -2.57
C LEU A 42 11.62 16.47 -2.69
N ASN A 43 12.63 15.97 -1.96
CA ASN A 43 13.98 16.53 -1.87
C ASN A 43 14.00 17.97 -1.32
N ILE A 44 13.11 18.30 -0.40
CA ILE A 44 13.08 19.56 0.35
C ILE A 44 13.79 19.35 1.68
N ASP A 45 14.74 20.25 2.01
CA ASP A 45 15.33 20.30 3.34
C ASP A 45 14.28 20.75 4.35
N ALA A 46 13.70 19.80 5.09
CA ALA A 46 12.59 20.03 6.00
C ALA A 46 12.91 19.54 7.42
N THR A 47 12.58 20.37 8.40
CA THR A 47 12.79 20.09 9.82
C THR A 47 11.49 20.24 10.59
N TYR A 48 11.20 19.25 11.45
CA TYR A 48 10.09 19.29 12.40
C TYR A 48 10.51 20.07 13.66
N ILE A 49 9.66 21.02 14.09
CA ILE A 49 9.83 21.82 15.30
C ILE A 49 8.58 21.70 16.18
N TYR A 50 8.77 21.69 17.48
CA TYR A 50 7.68 21.63 18.45
C TYR A 50 8.09 22.23 19.80
N LEU A 51 7.09 22.59 20.59
CA LEU A 51 7.25 22.98 22.00
C LEU A 51 6.23 22.20 22.82
N ASP A 52 6.68 21.21 23.59
CA ASP A 52 5.75 20.39 24.39
C ASP A 52 5.26 21.09 25.65
N GLU A 53 6.11 21.91 26.24
CA GLU A 53 5.82 22.70 27.43
C GLU A 53 6.64 23.99 27.40
N ALA A 54 6.01 25.13 27.66
CA ALA A 54 6.72 26.41 27.77
C ALA A 54 7.52 26.48 29.08
N LYS A 55 8.75 26.97 28.98
CA LYS A 55 9.61 27.20 30.14
C LYS A 55 9.23 28.45 30.93
N GLY A 56 8.59 29.41 30.25
CA GLY A 56 8.18 30.70 30.79
C GLY A 56 6.67 30.92 30.70
N ASN A 57 6.28 32.19 30.91
CA ASN A 57 4.87 32.58 30.86
C ASN A 57 4.35 32.88 29.45
N ASP A 58 5.23 32.96 28.45
CA ASP A 58 4.90 33.34 27.07
C ASP A 58 5.35 32.28 26.07
N TYR A 59 4.52 31.25 25.92
CA TYR A 59 4.77 30.16 24.98
C TYR A 59 4.87 30.63 23.52
N LEU A 60 4.18 31.72 23.16
CA LEU A 60 4.23 32.25 21.79
C LEU A 60 5.60 32.81 21.46
N LYS A 61 6.25 33.53 22.40
CA LYS A 61 7.62 34.01 22.22
C LYS A 61 8.61 32.86 22.08
N GLU A 62 8.45 31.81 22.88
CA GLU A 62 9.30 30.62 22.79
C GLU A 62 9.14 29.92 21.43
N GLN A 63 7.92 29.80 20.92
CA GLN A 63 7.67 29.26 19.58
C GLN A 63 8.28 30.12 18.47
N VAL A 64 8.16 31.43 18.55
CA VAL A 64 8.78 32.36 17.58
C VAL A 64 10.30 32.26 17.62
N ALA A 65 10.91 32.16 18.80
CA ALA A 65 12.35 31.99 18.94
C ALA A 65 12.87 30.70 18.29
N LEU A 66 12.13 29.58 18.43
CA LEU A 66 12.43 28.33 17.75
C LEU A 66 12.32 28.45 16.23
N ALA A 67 11.37 29.25 15.74
CA ALA A 67 11.13 29.42 14.30
C ALA A 67 12.17 30.37 13.67
N ASN A 68 12.63 31.44 14.33
CA ASN A 68 13.45 32.51 13.76
C ASN A 68 14.89 32.07 13.40
N THR A 69 15.00 31.04 12.59
CA THR A 69 16.22 30.58 11.91
C THR A 69 16.09 30.88 10.42
N LYS A 70 16.99 30.43 9.54
CA LYS A 70 16.86 30.62 8.08
C LYS A 70 15.89 29.60 7.47
N GLY A 71 14.85 30.05 6.76
CA GLY A 71 13.94 29.15 6.01
C GLY A 71 12.56 29.74 5.78
N THR A 72 11.65 28.93 5.24
CA THR A 72 10.22 29.18 5.17
C THR A 72 9.53 28.49 6.34
N PHE A 73 8.60 29.16 7.01
CA PHE A 73 7.97 28.66 8.22
C PHE A 73 6.53 28.28 7.99
N ILE A 74 6.21 27.08 8.42
CA ILE A 74 4.87 26.51 8.33
C ILE A 74 4.45 26.11 9.75
N GLN A 75 3.37 26.69 10.24
CA GLN A 75 2.77 26.26 11.49
C GLN A 75 1.47 25.52 11.22
N ILE A 76 1.30 24.37 11.85
CA ILE A 76 0.11 23.52 11.73
C ILE A 76 -0.79 23.78 12.93
N HIS A 77 -2.04 24.09 12.64
CA HIS A 77 -3.14 24.30 13.60
C HIS A 77 -4.39 23.54 13.16
N PHE A 78 -5.38 23.56 14.04
CA PHE A 78 -6.74 23.15 13.80
C PHE A 78 -7.68 24.19 14.39
N ASN A 79 -8.69 24.54 13.66
CA ASN A 79 -9.65 25.56 14.06
C ASN A 79 -10.67 25.04 15.11
N ALA A 80 -11.35 25.93 15.79
CA ALA A 80 -12.44 25.65 16.71
C ALA A 80 -13.53 26.74 16.63
N GLY A 81 -14.72 26.44 17.18
CA GLY A 81 -15.87 27.33 17.14
C GLY A 81 -16.77 27.08 15.94
N SER A 82 -16.82 25.83 15.44
CA SER A 82 -17.83 25.45 14.46
C SER A 82 -19.21 25.40 15.12
N SER A 83 -20.19 25.95 14.44
CA SER A 83 -21.60 25.76 14.78
C SER A 83 -22.19 24.69 13.85
N ASP A 84 -21.69 23.47 13.94
CA ASP A 84 -22.04 22.40 13.00
C ASP A 84 -23.49 21.89 13.18
N PRO A 85 -24.44 22.26 12.30
CA PRO A 85 -25.75 21.65 12.28
C PRO A 85 -26.06 20.82 11.03
N ASN A 86 -25.13 20.65 10.05
CA ASN A 86 -25.57 20.35 8.70
C ASN A 86 -24.83 19.28 7.89
N ASN A 87 -24.11 18.34 8.49
CA ASN A 87 -23.43 17.21 7.83
C ASN A 87 -22.44 17.59 6.69
N PHE A 88 -21.86 18.78 6.71
CA PHE A 88 -20.83 19.24 5.79
C PHE A 88 -19.62 19.77 6.56
N THR A 89 -18.43 19.55 6.02
CA THR A 89 -17.19 20.09 6.61
C THR A 89 -17.29 21.59 6.81
N THR A 90 -16.88 22.11 7.99
CA THR A 90 -16.74 23.54 8.26
C THR A 90 -15.55 24.10 7.48
N GLY A 91 -14.46 23.34 7.33
CA GLY A 91 -13.48 23.57 6.28
C GLY A 91 -12.08 23.92 6.72
N THR A 92 -11.26 24.30 5.74
CA THR A 92 -9.85 24.64 5.89
C THR A 92 -9.58 26.10 5.51
N GLU A 93 -8.62 26.73 6.19
CA GLU A 93 -8.13 28.06 5.86
C GLU A 93 -6.64 28.19 6.16
N THR A 94 -5.96 29.08 5.44
CA THR A 94 -4.52 29.29 5.63
C THR A 94 -4.21 30.75 5.77
N TYR A 95 -3.52 31.12 6.84
CA TYR A 95 -3.21 32.51 7.16
C TYR A 95 -1.79 32.89 6.74
N TYR A 96 -1.63 34.14 6.29
CA TYR A 96 -0.35 34.74 5.92
C TYR A 96 -0.31 36.26 6.27
N VAL A 97 0.92 36.82 6.26
CA VAL A 97 1.14 38.26 6.44
C VAL A 97 1.91 38.87 5.26
N SER A 98 2.88 38.18 4.69
CA SER A 98 3.74 38.67 3.62
C SER A 98 3.26 38.21 2.23
N ALA A 99 3.65 38.95 1.17
CA ALA A 99 3.38 38.57 -0.22
C ALA A 99 4.00 37.17 -0.56
N LYS A 100 5.18 36.90 -0.05
CA LYS A 100 5.80 35.54 -0.21
C LYS A 100 5.03 34.47 0.55
N GLY A 101 4.54 34.76 1.75
CA GLY A 101 3.65 33.85 2.50
C GLY A 101 2.35 33.60 1.76
N LYS A 102 1.77 34.60 1.11
CA LYS A 102 0.55 34.42 0.29
C LYS A 102 0.68 33.33 -0.75
N VAL A 103 1.80 33.26 -1.45
CA VAL A 103 2.05 32.23 -2.48
C VAL A 103 2.00 30.82 -1.90
N PHE A 104 2.53 30.61 -0.70
CA PHE A 104 2.43 29.32 -0.02
C PHE A 104 1.01 29.05 0.48
N ALA A 105 0.36 30.06 1.07
CA ALA A 105 -0.99 29.94 1.61
C ALA A 105 -2.00 29.59 0.51
N ASP A 106 -1.96 30.28 -0.62
CA ASP A 106 -2.84 30.01 -1.77
C ASP A 106 -2.70 28.57 -2.26
N ARG A 107 -1.45 28.07 -2.41
CA ARG A 107 -1.19 26.72 -2.89
C ARG A 107 -1.63 25.64 -1.91
N VAL A 108 -1.33 25.82 -0.62
CA VAL A 108 -1.72 24.87 0.41
C VAL A 108 -3.23 24.83 0.55
N ASN A 109 -3.87 25.99 0.62
CA ASN A 109 -5.32 26.08 0.76
C ASN A 109 -6.04 25.45 -0.45
N ALA A 110 -5.59 25.74 -1.68
CA ALA A 110 -6.13 25.12 -2.89
C ALA A 110 -6.02 23.59 -2.91
N LYS A 111 -4.97 23.04 -2.31
CA LYS A 111 -4.81 21.59 -2.15
C LYS A 111 -5.77 21.02 -1.10
N LEU A 112 -5.84 21.64 0.09
CA LEU A 112 -6.70 21.18 1.18
C LEU A 112 -8.19 21.34 0.87
N SER A 113 -8.57 22.33 0.07
CA SER A 113 -9.96 22.55 -0.37
C SER A 113 -10.51 21.43 -1.28
N THR A 114 -9.67 20.50 -1.72
CA THR A 114 -10.12 19.25 -2.37
C THR A 114 -10.70 18.23 -1.39
N MET A 115 -10.40 18.38 -0.09
CA MET A 115 -10.85 17.49 0.98
C MET A 115 -11.87 18.16 1.91
N PHE A 116 -11.72 19.47 2.14
CA PHE A 116 -12.52 20.27 3.05
C PHE A 116 -13.17 21.44 2.32
N ARG A 117 -14.21 22.01 2.90
CA ARG A 117 -14.79 23.28 2.40
C ARG A 117 -13.69 24.36 2.35
N ASP A 118 -13.63 25.07 1.23
CA ASP A 118 -12.69 26.17 1.04
C ASP A 118 -13.13 27.41 1.84
N ARG A 119 -12.31 27.84 2.79
CA ARG A 119 -12.47 29.10 3.53
C ARG A 119 -11.45 30.17 3.10
N GLY A 120 -10.54 29.81 2.20
CA GLY A 120 -9.59 30.67 1.53
C GLY A 120 -8.27 30.89 2.27
N ALA A 121 -7.31 31.43 1.51
CA ALA A 121 -6.08 31.97 2.08
C ALA A 121 -6.34 33.43 2.55
N LYS A 122 -6.03 33.72 3.83
CA LYS A 122 -6.43 34.97 4.50
C LYS A 122 -5.23 35.79 4.95
N ASN A 123 -5.25 37.08 4.63
CA ASN A 123 -4.30 38.01 5.22
C ASN A 123 -4.78 38.41 6.63
N THR A 124 -4.02 38.02 7.62
CA THR A 124 -4.30 38.41 9.02
C THR A 124 -3.55 39.64 9.40
N LYS A 125 -3.89 40.81 8.97
CA LYS A 125 -3.29 42.02 9.54
C LYS A 125 -3.13 41.83 11.07
N PRO A 126 -2.09 42.14 11.65
CA PRO A 126 -1.13 41.67 12.63
C PRO A 126 -1.66 40.93 13.88
N ASN A 127 -2.77 40.19 13.82
CA ASN A 127 -3.40 39.61 15.03
C ASN A 127 -2.85 38.23 15.43
N LEU A 128 -2.21 37.48 14.50
CA LEU A 128 -1.57 36.24 14.85
C LEU A 128 -0.09 36.47 15.22
N TYR A 129 0.19 36.39 16.51
CA TYR A 129 1.51 36.67 17.09
C TYR A 129 2.65 35.99 16.35
N TRP A 130 2.47 34.70 16.05
CA TRP A 130 3.49 33.91 15.39
C TRP A 130 3.82 34.45 13.98
N LEU A 131 2.83 34.73 13.15
CA LEU A 131 3.03 35.29 11.81
C LEU A 131 3.63 36.68 11.84
N LYS A 132 3.27 37.49 12.85
CA LYS A 132 3.75 38.87 13.01
C LYS A 132 5.25 38.94 13.32
N TYR A 133 5.74 38.07 14.18
CA TYR A 133 7.11 38.13 14.71
C TYR A 133 8.09 37.10 14.08
N THR A 134 7.64 36.37 13.08
CA THR A 134 8.50 35.49 12.28
C THR A 134 9.17 36.28 11.15
N ASN A 135 10.51 36.22 11.09
CA ASN A 135 11.32 37.10 10.20
C ASN A 135 11.35 36.69 8.73
N ASN A 136 10.80 35.54 8.37
CA ASN A 136 10.85 34.92 7.03
C ASN A 136 9.44 34.65 6.50
N PRO A 137 9.27 34.28 5.24
CA PRO A 137 7.96 33.85 4.74
C PRO A 137 7.33 32.82 5.64
N ALA A 138 6.14 33.09 6.16
CA ALA A 138 5.45 32.21 7.09
C ALA A 138 3.98 32.08 6.72
N ILE A 139 3.43 30.87 6.98
CA ILE A 139 2.00 30.58 6.93
C ILE A 139 1.58 29.79 8.17
N LEU A 140 0.31 29.98 8.55
CA LEU A 140 -0.35 29.18 9.58
C LEU A 140 -1.53 28.48 8.90
N ILE A 141 -1.55 27.16 9.01
CA ILE A 141 -2.56 26.30 8.37
C ILE A 141 -3.55 25.85 9.43
N GLU A 142 -4.80 26.24 9.29
CA GLU A 142 -5.94 25.66 10.01
C GLU A 142 -6.44 24.48 9.18
N THR A 143 -5.98 23.28 9.53
CA THR A 143 -6.19 22.07 8.73
C THR A 143 -7.66 21.75 8.56
N CYS A 144 -8.41 21.74 9.67
CA CYS A 144 -9.86 21.57 9.75
C CYS A 144 -10.33 21.96 11.16
N PHE A 145 -11.61 21.79 11.48
CA PHE A 145 -12.17 22.12 12.80
C PHE A 145 -12.15 20.91 13.74
N VAL A 146 -11.62 21.08 14.95
CA VAL A 146 -11.59 20.03 15.97
C VAL A 146 -12.97 19.70 16.55
N ASP A 147 -13.89 20.63 16.47
CA ASP A 147 -15.24 20.55 17.05
C ASP A 147 -16.33 20.32 16.00
N ASP A 148 -15.95 20.08 14.74
CA ASP A 148 -16.82 19.64 13.65
C ASP A 148 -16.65 18.13 13.44
N LYS A 149 -17.78 17.41 13.47
CA LYS A 149 -17.77 15.93 13.36
C LYS A 149 -17.39 15.43 11.97
N ASP A 150 -17.82 16.16 10.93
CA ASP A 150 -17.53 15.79 9.55
C ASP A 150 -16.09 16.12 9.17
N ASP A 151 -15.56 17.26 9.62
CA ASP A 151 -14.14 17.57 9.51
C ASP A 151 -13.27 16.51 10.18
N ALA A 152 -13.61 16.13 11.41
CA ALA A 152 -12.87 15.10 12.14
C ALA A 152 -12.93 13.72 11.45
N ARG A 153 -14.09 13.36 10.89
CA ARG A 153 -14.25 12.10 10.13
C ARG A 153 -13.40 12.08 8.87
N VAL A 154 -13.43 13.17 8.08
CA VAL A 154 -12.60 13.28 6.87
C VAL A 154 -11.12 13.25 7.24
N TYR A 155 -10.72 13.97 8.28
CA TYR A 155 -9.34 14.00 8.76
C TYR A 155 -8.84 12.62 9.16
N GLU A 156 -9.60 11.84 9.94
CA GLU A 156 -9.18 10.51 10.37
C GLU A 156 -9.10 9.52 9.21
N GLN A 157 -10.04 9.59 8.26
CA GLN A 157 -10.06 8.71 7.09
C GLN A 157 -8.95 9.04 6.09
N GLU A 158 -8.65 10.33 5.90
CA GLU A 158 -7.76 10.83 4.85
C GLU A 158 -6.46 11.45 5.39
N PHE A 159 -6.08 11.12 6.61
CA PHE A 159 -4.92 11.72 7.29
C PHE A 159 -3.65 11.77 6.42
N ASP A 160 -3.32 10.66 5.79
CA ASP A 160 -2.11 10.56 4.95
C ASP A 160 -2.22 11.42 3.68
N SER A 161 -3.38 11.40 3.03
CA SER A 161 -3.70 12.25 1.87
C SER A 161 -3.62 13.73 2.21
N ILE A 162 -4.17 14.16 3.35
CA ILE A 162 -4.13 15.53 3.84
C ILE A 162 -2.69 16.00 4.04
N CYS A 163 -1.86 15.20 4.74
CA CYS A 163 -0.46 15.53 4.97
C CYS A 163 0.33 15.62 3.66
N LYS A 164 0.04 14.76 2.70
CA LYS A 164 0.61 14.79 1.36
C LYS A 164 0.24 16.07 0.61
N LEU A 165 -1.03 16.45 0.61
CA LEU A 165 -1.53 17.68 -0.03
C LEU A 165 -0.87 18.93 0.55
N ILE A 166 -0.69 19.00 1.87
CA ILE A 166 0.04 20.11 2.53
C ILE A 166 1.47 20.17 2.00
N ALA A 167 2.19 19.06 1.99
CA ALA A 167 3.58 19.01 1.51
C ALA A 167 3.70 19.40 0.02
N GLU A 168 2.78 18.93 -0.83
CA GLU A 168 2.72 19.29 -2.25
C GLU A 168 2.46 20.79 -2.45
N GLY A 169 1.56 21.37 -1.68
CA GLY A 169 1.27 22.81 -1.70
C GLY A 169 2.49 23.66 -1.30
N ILE A 170 3.20 23.25 -0.25
CA ILE A 170 4.44 23.91 0.19
C ILE A 170 5.53 23.80 -0.88
N ALA A 171 5.77 22.61 -1.40
CA ALA A 171 6.84 22.34 -2.36
C ALA A 171 6.54 22.83 -3.77
N ASN A 172 5.28 23.09 -4.11
CA ASN A 172 4.79 23.29 -5.48
C ASN A 172 5.20 22.14 -6.43
N LYS A 173 5.13 20.94 -5.92
CA LYS A 173 5.47 19.70 -6.64
C LYS A 173 4.51 18.60 -6.22
N SER A 174 4.15 17.73 -7.14
CA SER A 174 3.38 16.53 -6.80
C SER A 174 4.31 15.43 -6.34
N ILE A 175 3.92 14.72 -5.29
CA ILE A 175 4.58 13.47 -4.90
C ILE A 175 4.22 12.44 -5.96
N PRO A 176 5.21 11.80 -6.60
CA PRO A 176 4.93 10.76 -7.59
C PRO A 176 3.97 9.74 -7.00
N LYS A 177 2.92 9.39 -7.75
CA LYS A 177 2.04 8.29 -7.37
C LYS A 177 2.88 7.03 -7.33
N GLU A 178 2.96 6.36 -6.18
CA GLU A 178 3.66 5.09 -6.11
C GLU A 178 3.01 4.13 -7.11
N GLN A 179 3.85 3.45 -7.89
CA GLN A 179 3.34 2.46 -8.83
C GLN A 179 2.73 1.30 -8.05
N GLU A 180 1.50 0.97 -8.36
CA GLU A 180 0.73 -0.14 -7.79
C GLU A 180 0.52 -1.21 -8.85
N GLY A 181 0.21 -2.42 -8.40
CA GLY A 181 -0.01 -3.54 -9.30
C GLY A 181 1.28 -4.24 -9.70
N TRP A 182 1.29 -4.78 -10.92
CA TRP A 182 2.45 -5.47 -11.47
C TRP A 182 3.56 -4.49 -11.87
N ILE A 183 4.74 -4.74 -11.35
CA ILE A 183 5.96 -3.96 -11.62
C ILE A 183 7.03 -4.93 -12.11
N LYS A 184 7.62 -4.63 -13.27
CA LYS A 184 8.70 -5.42 -13.86
C LYS A 184 10.01 -4.68 -13.73
N ASP A 185 11.05 -5.38 -13.29
CA ASP A 185 12.44 -4.91 -13.30
C ASP A 185 13.37 -5.91 -14.03
N ASN A 186 14.69 -5.80 -13.81
CA ASN A 186 15.68 -6.68 -14.44
C ASN A 186 15.65 -8.11 -13.91
N VAL A 187 15.03 -8.35 -12.75
CA VAL A 187 14.94 -9.67 -12.08
C VAL A 187 13.66 -10.38 -12.46
N GLY A 188 12.53 -9.67 -12.48
CA GLY A 188 11.25 -10.30 -12.77
C GLY A 188 10.04 -9.41 -12.53
N TRP A 189 8.88 -10.05 -12.38
CA TRP A 189 7.64 -9.41 -12.03
C TRP A 189 7.41 -9.45 -10.52
N ALA A 190 7.15 -8.30 -9.92
CA ALA A 190 6.72 -8.17 -8.53
C ALA A 190 5.35 -7.49 -8.45
N TYR A 191 4.61 -7.67 -7.37
CA TYR A 191 3.29 -7.06 -7.20
C TYR A 191 3.26 -6.18 -5.95
N LYS A 192 2.78 -4.95 -6.13
CA LYS A 192 2.64 -3.96 -5.05
C LYS A 192 1.18 -3.62 -4.84
N GLU A 193 0.74 -3.61 -3.59
CA GLU A 193 -0.62 -3.28 -3.19
C GLU A 193 -0.62 -2.44 -1.92
N ASN A 194 -1.33 -1.30 -1.95
CA ASN A 194 -1.38 -0.33 -0.84
C ASN A 194 0.02 0.10 -0.37
N GLY A 195 0.91 0.40 -1.31
CA GLY A 195 2.28 0.83 -1.03
C GLY A 195 3.21 -0.26 -0.51
N LYS A 196 2.78 -1.54 -0.45
CA LYS A 196 3.57 -2.66 0.08
C LYS A 196 3.78 -3.74 -0.97
N TRP A 197 4.98 -4.33 -0.98
CA TRP A 197 5.27 -5.51 -1.79
C TRP A 197 4.50 -6.72 -1.26
N CYS A 198 3.94 -7.51 -2.18
CA CYS A 198 3.27 -8.75 -1.85
C CYS A 198 4.25 -9.93 -1.85
N TYR A 199 3.97 -10.94 -1.02
CA TYR A 199 4.73 -12.18 -0.87
C TYR A 199 3.79 -13.37 -0.73
N GLY A 200 4.27 -14.57 -1.06
CA GLY A 200 3.48 -15.77 -0.97
C GLY A 200 2.35 -15.86 -1.99
N TRP A 201 1.30 -16.59 -1.64
CA TRP A 201 0.14 -16.77 -2.50
C TRP A 201 -0.67 -15.50 -2.67
N LYS A 202 -0.94 -15.12 -3.92
CA LYS A 202 -1.74 -13.95 -4.27
C LYS A 202 -2.72 -14.28 -5.39
N LYS A 203 -4.00 -13.97 -5.17
CA LYS A 203 -5.02 -14.04 -6.21
C LYS A 203 -5.24 -12.65 -6.81
N ILE A 204 -5.03 -12.52 -8.12
CA ILE A 204 -5.17 -11.26 -8.85
C ILE A 204 -6.02 -11.53 -10.10
N ASN A 205 -7.10 -10.81 -10.30
CA ASN A 205 -8.02 -10.99 -11.44
C ASN A 205 -8.40 -12.46 -11.69
N SER A 206 -8.82 -13.17 -10.63
CA SER A 206 -9.21 -14.59 -10.63
C SER A 206 -8.09 -15.61 -10.85
N SER A 207 -6.85 -15.20 -11.12
CA SER A 207 -5.68 -16.05 -11.29
C SER A 207 -4.82 -16.09 -10.04
N TRP A 208 -4.22 -17.25 -9.77
CA TRP A 208 -3.30 -17.43 -8.66
C TRP A 208 -1.86 -17.26 -9.10
N PHE A 209 -1.07 -16.60 -8.26
CA PHE A 209 0.36 -16.36 -8.37
C PHE A 209 1.04 -16.72 -7.07
N TYR A 210 2.32 -16.99 -7.13
CA TYR A 210 3.15 -17.11 -5.94
C TYR A 210 4.34 -16.14 -6.05
N LEU A 211 4.45 -15.24 -5.08
CA LEU A 211 5.57 -14.30 -4.95
C LEU A 211 6.58 -14.91 -3.97
N ASP A 212 7.82 -15.06 -4.38
CA ASP A 212 8.87 -15.63 -3.54
C ASP A 212 9.25 -14.72 -2.36
N ASN A 213 10.23 -15.12 -1.57
CA ASN A 213 10.68 -14.34 -0.40
C ASN A 213 11.34 -12.99 -0.78
N ASN A 214 11.69 -12.80 -2.05
CA ASN A 214 12.18 -11.53 -2.58
C ASN A 214 11.05 -10.70 -3.21
N GLY A 215 9.82 -11.21 -3.23
CA GLY A 215 8.64 -10.54 -3.78
C GLY A 215 8.44 -10.75 -5.28
N TYR A 216 9.20 -11.64 -5.94
CA TYR A 216 9.06 -11.90 -7.37
C TYR A 216 8.14 -13.09 -7.66
N ALA A 217 7.29 -12.91 -8.68
CA ALA A 217 6.41 -13.97 -9.16
C ALA A 217 7.23 -15.10 -9.80
N VAL A 218 6.94 -16.32 -9.39
CA VAL A 218 7.69 -17.51 -9.82
C VAL A 218 7.13 -18.11 -11.11
N THR A 219 7.99 -18.83 -11.83
CA THR A 219 7.66 -19.61 -13.02
C THR A 219 8.19 -21.05 -12.88
N GLY A 220 7.65 -21.97 -13.69
CA GLY A 220 8.03 -23.39 -13.65
C GLY A 220 7.58 -24.11 -12.38
N TRP A 221 8.20 -25.23 -12.11
CA TRP A 221 7.89 -26.03 -10.93
C TRP A 221 8.39 -25.38 -9.63
N ARG A 222 7.50 -25.37 -8.61
CA ARG A 222 7.82 -24.87 -7.26
C ARG A 222 7.22 -25.77 -6.21
N LYS A 223 8.04 -26.13 -5.22
CA LYS A 223 7.59 -26.85 -4.04
C LYS A 223 7.23 -25.84 -2.95
N ILE A 224 5.97 -25.79 -2.56
CA ILE A 224 5.42 -24.86 -1.58
C ILE A 224 4.63 -25.66 -0.56
N ASN A 225 4.99 -25.58 0.73
CA ASN A 225 4.37 -26.35 1.81
C ASN A 225 4.23 -27.84 1.46
N ASP A 226 5.35 -28.47 1.04
CA ASP A 226 5.48 -29.87 0.64
C ASP A 226 4.66 -30.34 -0.57
N LYS A 227 3.96 -29.47 -1.26
CA LYS A 227 3.26 -29.75 -2.52
C LYS A 227 3.97 -29.10 -3.69
N TRP A 228 3.96 -29.78 -4.84
CA TRP A 228 4.47 -29.23 -6.09
C TRP A 228 3.37 -28.49 -6.84
N TYR A 229 3.71 -27.33 -7.39
CA TYR A 229 2.87 -26.48 -8.24
C TYR A 229 3.63 -26.14 -9.51
N PHE A 230 2.90 -25.84 -10.57
CA PHE A 230 3.49 -25.35 -11.82
C PHE A 230 2.93 -23.99 -12.19
N PHE A 231 3.83 -23.07 -12.53
CA PHE A 231 3.51 -21.74 -13.00
C PHE A 231 4.02 -21.57 -14.44
N ASP A 232 3.18 -21.05 -15.34
CA ASP A 232 3.58 -20.84 -16.72
C ASP A 232 4.57 -19.66 -16.86
N GLN A 233 4.97 -19.36 -18.11
CA GLN A 233 5.92 -18.28 -18.41
C GLN A 233 5.40 -16.88 -18.03
N TRP A 234 4.11 -16.73 -17.81
CA TRP A 234 3.47 -15.50 -17.33
C TRP A 234 3.15 -15.53 -15.83
N CYS A 235 3.73 -16.48 -15.10
CA CYS A 235 3.57 -16.70 -13.66
C CYS A 235 2.18 -17.18 -13.21
N TYR A 236 1.28 -17.58 -14.12
CA TYR A 236 -0.03 -18.13 -13.74
C TYR A 236 0.09 -19.54 -13.21
N MET A 237 -0.47 -19.80 -12.02
CA MET A 237 -0.61 -21.16 -11.50
C MET A 237 -1.49 -21.98 -12.42
N LYS A 238 -1.02 -23.16 -12.80
CA LYS A 238 -1.75 -24.10 -13.65
C LYS A 238 -2.56 -25.10 -12.83
N THR A 239 -3.62 -25.59 -13.46
CA THR A 239 -4.46 -26.70 -12.98
C THR A 239 -4.78 -27.65 -14.14
N GLY A 240 -5.16 -28.88 -13.86
CA GLY A 240 -5.43 -29.88 -14.89
C GLY A 240 -4.16 -30.46 -15.51
N TRP A 241 -4.31 -31.02 -16.71
CA TRP A 241 -3.21 -31.60 -17.45
C TRP A 241 -2.23 -30.55 -17.99
N ILE A 242 -0.94 -30.77 -17.75
CA ILE A 242 0.14 -29.97 -18.33
C ILE A 242 1.20 -30.90 -18.94
N LYS A 243 1.88 -30.44 -19.98
CA LYS A 243 3.02 -31.10 -20.58
C LYS A 243 4.28 -30.30 -20.33
N ASP A 244 5.28 -30.89 -19.69
CA ASP A 244 6.58 -30.29 -19.43
C ASP A 244 7.70 -31.30 -19.73
N ASN A 245 8.71 -30.89 -20.51
CA ASN A 245 9.81 -31.74 -20.95
C ASN A 245 9.33 -33.11 -21.47
N ASP A 246 8.35 -33.10 -22.40
CA ASP A 246 7.71 -34.27 -23.02
C ASP A 246 6.98 -35.23 -22.07
N LYS A 247 6.80 -34.87 -20.81
CA LYS A 247 6.03 -35.65 -19.83
C LYS A 247 4.74 -34.94 -19.48
N TRP A 248 3.68 -35.74 -19.28
CA TRP A 248 2.40 -35.25 -18.79
C TRP A 248 2.35 -35.30 -17.27
N TYR A 249 1.76 -34.27 -16.67
CA TYR A 249 1.51 -34.14 -15.24
C TYR A 249 0.08 -33.67 -15.02
N PHE A 250 -0.49 -33.95 -13.88
CA PHE A 250 -1.81 -33.45 -13.51
C PHE A 250 -1.74 -32.63 -12.22
N LEU A 251 -2.36 -31.46 -12.27
CA LEU A 251 -2.49 -30.56 -11.14
C LEU A 251 -3.96 -30.50 -10.75
N ASP A 252 -4.29 -30.72 -9.50
CA ASP A 252 -5.66 -30.68 -9.01
C ASP A 252 -6.26 -29.25 -9.05
N SER A 253 -7.52 -29.11 -8.62
CA SER A 253 -8.19 -27.81 -8.60
C SER A 253 -7.53 -26.77 -7.69
N SER A 254 -6.71 -27.21 -6.74
CA SER A 254 -5.89 -26.32 -5.89
C SER A 254 -4.55 -25.96 -6.54
N GLY A 255 -4.21 -26.53 -7.70
CA GLY A 255 -2.93 -26.40 -8.38
C GLY A 255 -1.87 -27.39 -7.90
N ALA A 256 -2.16 -28.24 -6.92
CA ALA A 256 -1.19 -29.18 -6.40
C ALA A 256 -1.02 -30.38 -7.34
N MET A 257 0.25 -30.79 -7.57
CA MET A 257 0.59 -31.95 -8.38
C MET A 257 0.05 -33.25 -7.77
N VAL A 258 -0.64 -34.04 -8.59
CA VAL A 258 -1.19 -35.33 -8.21
C VAL A 258 -0.16 -36.44 -8.46
N THR A 259 -0.14 -37.42 -7.59
CA THR A 259 0.63 -38.68 -7.72
C THR A 259 -0.26 -39.88 -7.43
N GLY A 260 0.09 -41.04 -7.96
CA GLY A 260 -0.71 -42.26 -7.81
C GLY A 260 -1.88 -42.31 -8.80
N TRP A 261 -2.94 -43.03 -8.45
CA TRP A 261 -4.10 -43.21 -9.30
C TRP A 261 -4.95 -41.92 -9.39
N LEU A 262 -5.23 -41.51 -10.61
CA LEU A 262 -6.11 -40.39 -10.95
C LEU A 262 -7.29 -40.88 -11.77
N LYS A 263 -8.52 -40.51 -11.38
CA LYS A 263 -9.71 -40.68 -12.20
C LYS A 263 -10.14 -39.32 -12.74
N GLU A 264 -10.05 -39.16 -14.07
CA GLU A 264 -10.41 -37.90 -14.75
C GLU A 264 -11.29 -38.24 -15.97
N ASN A 265 -12.42 -37.54 -16.11
CA ASN A 265 -13.38 -37.78 -17.18
C ASN A 265 -13.77 -39.26 -17.37
N ASN A 266 -14.03 -39.97 -16.26
CA ASN A 266 -14.34 -41.42 -16.21
C ASN A 266 -13.22 -42.37 -16.70
N LYS A 267 -12.00 -41.86 -16.87
CA LYS A 267 -10.82 -42.66 -17.25
C LYS A 267 -9.83 -42.66 -16.11
N TRP A 268 -9.08 -43.77 -15.98
CA TRP A 268 -8.05 -43.90 -14.98
C TRP A 268 -6.67 -43.68 -15.59
N TYR A 269 -5.83 -42.95 -14.85
CA TYR A 269 -4.43 -42.67 -15.14
C TYR A 269 -3.58 -42.98 -13.92
N TYR A 270 -2.29 -43.19 -14.12
CA TYR A 270 -1.34 -43.34 -13.01
C TYR A 270 -0.22 -42.29 -13.13
N LEU A 271 -0.03 -41.48 -12.08
CA LEU A 271 1.05 -40.53 -11.97
C LEU A 271 2.12 -41.10 -11.04
N LYS A 272 3.37 -41.16 -11.50
CA LYS A 272 4.51 -41.67 -10.72
C LYS A 272 4.72 -40.81 -9.46
N SER A 273 5.62 -41.24 -8.57
CA SER A 273 6.01 -40.47 -7.38
C SER A 273 6.60 -39.09 -7.72
N ASN A 274 7.19 -38.93 -8.90
CA ASN A 274 7.67 -37.64 -9.42
C ASN A 274 6.60 -36.85 -10.20
N GLY A 275 5.35 -37.30 -10.21
CA GLY A 275 4.21 -36.67 -10.87
C GLY A 275 4.06 -37.00 -12.36
N ALA A 276 5.03 -37.58 -13.03
CA ALA A 276 4.94 -37.88 -14.45
C ALA A 276 3.93 -39.03 -14.71
N MET A 277 3.07 -38.83 -15.73
CA MET A 277 2.10 -39.82 -16.17
C MET A 277 2.81 -41.09 -16.68
N GLU A 278 2.32 -42.25 -16.27
CA GLU A 278 2.81 -43.54 -16.72
C GLU A 278 2.12 -43.99 -17.99
N THR A 279 2.84 -44.74 -18.82
CA THR A 279 2.32 -45.41 -20.03
C THR A 279 2.92 -46.82 -20.12
N GLY A 280 2.27 -47.71 -20.85
CA GLY A 280 2.73 -49.10 -21.00
C GLY A 280 2.41 -49.96 -19.77
N LEU A 281 3.28 -50.90 -19.47
CA LEU A 281 3.11 -51.87 -18.37
C LEU A 281 3.52 -51.27 -17.04
N LEU A 282 2.59 -51.27 -16.09
CA LEU A 282 2.79 -50.82 -14.72
C LEU A 282 2.61 -51.96 -13.73
N GLN A 283 3.63 -52.21 -12.93
CA GLN A 283 3.56 -53.19 -11.84
C GLN A 283 3.41 -52.47 -10.50
N LEU A 284 2.36 -52.80 -9.76
CA LEU A 284 2.12 -52.28 -8.39
C LEU A 284 1.89 -53.51 -7.46
N GLY A 285 2.92 -53.82 -6.67
CA GLY A 285 2.92 -55.03 -5.89
C GLY A 285 2.83 -56.26 -6.79
N ASN A 286 1.83 -57.13 -6.54
CA ASN A 286 1.57 -58.35 -7.33
C ASN A 286 0.57 -58.12 -8.48
N LYS A 287 0.22 -56.88 -8.79
CA LYS A 287 -0.75 -56.54 -9.85
C LYS A 287 -0.05 -55.85 -11.00
N LEU A 288 -0.47 -56.24 -12.22
CA LEU A 288 -0.06 -55.61 -13.46
C LEU A 288 -1.22 -54.83 -14.05
N TYR A 289 -0.89 -53.65 -14.53
CA TYR A 289 -1.83 -52.75 -15.19
C TYR A 289 -1.20 -52.35 -16.52
N PHE A 290 -2.05 -52.11 -17.53
CA PHE A 290 -1.59 -51.60 -18.80
C PHE A 290 -2.23 -50.23 -19.10
N LEU A 291 -1.39 -49.26 -19.37
CA LEU A 291 -1.77 -47.90 -19.70
C LEU A 291 -1.44 -47.67 -21.19
N LYS A 292 -2.39 -47.13 -21.94
CA LYS A 292 -2.17 -46.76 -23.35
C LYS A 292 -1.11 -45.66 -23.47
N ASP A 293 -0.69 -45.39 -24.70
CA ASP A 293 0.26 -44.27 -24.98
C ASP A 293 -0.27 -42.91 -24.54
N ASN A 294 -1.59 -42.74 -24.48
CA ASN A 294 -2.24 -41.56 -23.94
C ASN A 294 -2.48 -41.57 -22.42
N GLY A 295 -1.94 -42.58 -21.73
CA GLY A 295 -2.01 -42.76 -20.27
C GLY A 295 -3.28 -43.42 -19.75
N GLU A 296 -4.30 -43.69 -20.58
CA GLU A 296 -5.56 -44.28 -20.13
C GLU A 296 -5.38 -45.74 -19.75
N LEU A 297 -5.87 -46.14 -18.56
CA LEU A 297 -5.88 -47.52 -18.14
C LEU A 297 -6.77 -48.37 -19.06
N VAL A 298 -6.23 -49.45 -19.53
CA VAL A 298 -7.01 -50.49 -20.26
C VAL A 298 -7.85 -51.30 -19.26
N VAL A 299 -9.15 -51.32 -19.47
CA VAL A 299 -10.11 -52.03 -18.62
C VAL A 299 -11.00 -52.94 -19.48
N ASN A 300 -11.48 -54.06 -18.89
CA ASN A 300 -12.41 -55.00 -19.52
C ASN A 300 -11.93 -55.58 -20.86
N LYS A 301 -10.62 -55.86 -20.96
CA LYS A 301 -9.99 -56.54 -22.09
C LYS A 301 -9.38 -57.85 -21.61
N LYS A 302 -9.48 -58.88 -22.43
CA LYS A 302 -8.70 -60.10 -22.27
C LYS A 302 -7.33 -59.92 -22.90
N ILE A 303 -6.35 -60.61 -22.38
CA ILE A 303 -4.98 -60.61 -22.86
C ILE A 303 -4.66 -62.03 -23.33
N GLU A 304 -4.15 -62.14 -24.54
CA GLU A 304 -3.50 -63.36 -25.01
C GLU A 304 -2.01 -63.13 -25.12
N ILE A 305 -1.24 -64.11 -24.67
CA ILE A 305 0.22 -64.12 -24.80
C ILE A 305 0.54 -65.28 -25.74
N ASN A 306 1.13 -65.00 -26.87
CA ASN A 306 1.53 -65.99 -27.83
C ASN A 306 2.83 -66.72 -27.39
N ASN A 307 3.26 -67.75 -28.16
CA ASN A 307 4.46 -68.52 -27.84
C ASN A 307 5.76 -67.68 -27.85
N ASP A 308 5.75 -66.53 -28.50
CA ASP A 308 6.89 -65.60 -28.62
C ASP A 308 6.87 -64.55 -27.51
N GLY A 309 5.86 -64.60 -26.59
CA GLY A 309 5.71 -63.66 -25.49
C GLY A 309 5.03 -62.34 -25.86
N GLU A 310 4.46 -62.22 -27.08
CA GLU A 310 3.74 -61.03 -27.49
C GLU A 310 2.36 -60.96 -26.82
N ILE A 311 2.02 -59.78 -26.34
CA ILE A 311 0.75 -59.48 -25.66
C ILE A 311 -0.24 -58.85 -26.63
N THR A 312 -1.40 -59.52 -26.80
CA THR A 312 -2.51 -58.99 -27.60
C THR A 312 -3.74 -58.77 -26.72
N PHE A 313 -4.39 -57.62 -26.87
CA PHE A 313 -5.66 -57.33 -26.23
C PHE A 313 -6.82 -57.73 -27.15
N ILE A 314 -7.76 -58.53 -26.62
CA ILE A 314 -8.93 -58.98 -27.30
C ILE A 314 -10.22 -58.60 -26.58
#